data_1a836577550276417228089da919659d
#
_entry.id   1a836577550276417228089da919659d
#
_cell.length_a   1.000
_cell.length_b   1.000
_cell.length_c   1.000
_cell.angle_alpha   90.00
_cell.angle_beta   90.00
_cell.angle_gamma   90.00
#
_symmetry.space_group_name_H-M   'P 1'
#
loop_
_entity.id
_entity.type
_entity.pdbx_description
1 polymer ?
#
loop_
_entity_poly.entity_id
_entity_poly.type
_entity_poly.pdbx_seq_one_letter_code
_entity_poly.pdbx_strand_id
1 'polypeptide(L)'
;MRRFRQDQVIDGGASLADVVLVLTRHDYCFVRVLGEVVRVIERGDMQKPLVRMWLFGFVTSTEMLLRERTALRWPDESWTAQMSAGRLAKARALRDERRRRGQECQLLDCVQFADVAQILLDVPEEVLAFGFDSKATVKRAIKEFESLRNNLAHAQDIVTYDWAQIARMAQRMESYVDAA
;
A
#
# COMPACT_ATOMS: atom_id res chain seq x y z
N MET A 1 -35.31 2.93 -16.47
CA MET A 1 -34.30 3.78 -15.78
C MET A 1 -33.96 3.12 -14.45
N ARG A 2 -32.78 2.50 -14.29
CA ARG A 2 -32.37 1.92 -13.00
C ARG A 2 -32.09 3.04 -12.03
N ARG A 3 -32.77 3.06 -10.87
CA ARG A 3 -32.46 4.00 -9.79
C ARG A 3 -31.12 3.60 -9.19
N PHE A 4 -30.14 4.52 -9.11
CA PHE A 4 -28.92 4.31 -8.35
C PHE A 4 -29.24 4.26 -6.84
N ARG A 5 -28.47 3.49 -6.11
CA ARG A 5 -28.64 3.33 -4.65
C ARG A 5 -27.83 4.41 -3.94
N GLN A 6 -28.25 4.79 -2.75
CA GLN A 6 -27.57 5.83 -1.99
C GLN A 6 -26.13 5.44 -1.63
N ASP A 7 -25.87 4.14 -1.42
CA ASP A 7 -24.53 3.58 -1.13
C ASP A 7 -23.60 3.52 -2.37
N GLN A 8 -24.08 3.95 -3.53
CA GLN A 8 -23.28 4.13 -4.76
C GLN A 8 -22.87 5.59 -4.99
N VAL A 9 -23.31 6.52 -4.14
CA VAL A 9 -23.10 7.95 -4.33
C VAL A 9 -22.08 8.45 -3.32
N ILE A 10 -21.06 9.15 -3.81
CA ILE A 10 -20.06 9.85 -3.01
C ILE A 10 -20.07 11.34 -3.34
N ASP A 11 -19.58 12.17 -2.43
CA ASP A 11 -19.39 13.58 -2.70
C ASP A 11 -18.11 13.83 -3.50
N GLY A 12 -18.06 14.93 -4.26
CA GLY A 12 -16.93 15.25 -5.14
C GLY A 12 -15.62 15.50 -4.41
N GLY A 13 -15.62 15.68 -3.08
CA GLY A 13 -14.45 15.77 -2.22
C GLY A 13 -14.03 14.44 -1.58
N ALA A 14 -14.72 13.33 -1.87
CA ALA A 14 -14.38 12.02 -1.35
C ALA A 14 -13.05 11.53 -1.88
N SER A 15 -12.34 10.70 -1.09
CA SER A 15 -11.04 10.15 -1.47
C SER A 15 -11.15 9.07 -2.56
N LEU A 16 -10.05 8.77 -3.25
CA LEU A 16 -10.02 7.63 -4.17
C LEU A 16 -10.22 6.29 -3.44
N ALA A 17 -9.85 6.20 -2.16
CA ALA A 17 -10.12 5.04 -1.33
C ALA A 17 -11.63 4.80 -1.16
N ASP A 18 -12.43 5.86 -0.98
CA ASP A 18 -13.89 5.77 -0.90
C ASP A 18 -14.50 5.31 -2.23
N VAL A 19 -13.99 5.85 -3.36
CA VAL A 19 -14.39 5.38 -4.70
C VAL A 19 -14.16 3.89 -4.84
N VAL A 20 -12.97 3.42 -4.48
CA VAL A 20 -12.61 2.00 -4.55
C VAL A 20 -13.51 1.15 -3.67
N LEU A 21 -13.82 1.60 -2.45
CA LEU A 21 -14.75 0.89 -1.55
C LEU A 21 -16.15 0.73 -2.17
N VAL A 22 -16.68 1.74 -2.81
CA VAL A 22 -17.96 1.66 -3.54
C VAL A 22 -17.86 0.64 -4.67
N LEU A 23 -16.80 0.70 -5.48
CA LEU A 23 -16.59 -0.19 -6.63
C LEU A 23 -16.29 -1.65 -6.23
N THR A 24 -15.97 -1.94 -4.97
CA THR A 24 -15.89 -3.33 -4.49
C THR A 24 -17.27 -4.01 -4.43
N ARG A 25 -18.33 -3.23 -4.22
CA ARG A 25 -19.71 -3.72 -4.02
C ARG A 25 -20.61 -3.46 -5.21
N HIS A 26 -20.23 -2.48 -6.04
CA HIS A 26 -21.05 -1.98 -7.16
C HIS A 26 -20.19 -1.89 -8.44
N ASP A 27 -20.83 -1.96 -9.59
CA ASP A 27 -20.15 -1.78 -10.89
C ASP A 27 -19.90 -0.30 -11.20
N TYR A 28 -20.67 0.61 -10.55
CA TYR A 28 -20.63 2.04 -10.78
C TYR A 28 -20.61 2.80 -9.44
N CYS A 29 -19.84 3.87 -9.41
CA CYS A 29 -19.82 4.89 -8.36
C CYS A 29 -20.26 6.22 -8.97
N PHE A 30 -21.19 6.91 -8.32
CA PHE A 30 -21.74 8.18 -8.78
C PHE A 30 -21.13 9.30 -7.93
N VAL A 31 -20.58 10.33 -8.58
CA VAL A 31 -19.99 11.48 -7.91
C VAL A 31 -21.00 12.63 -7.90
N ARG A 32 -21.31 13.11 -6.71
CA ARG A 32 -22.24 14.22 -6.47
C ARG A 32 -21.46 15.50 -6.16
N VAL A 33 -21.84 16.59 -6.83
CA VAL A 33 -21.33 17.94 -6.55
C VAL A 33 -22.52 18.87 -6.44
N LEU A 34 -22.59 19.67 -5.39
CA LEU A 34 -23.68 20.62 -5.14
C LEU A 34 -25.09 19.98 -5.20
N GLY A 35 -25.20 18.72 -4.76
CA GLY A 35 -26.46 17.99 -4.72
C GLY A 35 -26.82 17.22 -6.00
N GLU A 36 -26.11 17.45 -7.11
CA GLU A 36 -26.34 16.79 -8.40
C GLU A 36 -25.27 15.75 -8.75
N VAL A 37 -25.69 14.63 -9.35
CA VAL A 37 -24.77 13.63 -9.87
C VAL A 37 -24.16 14.12 -11.18
N VAL A 38 -22.87 14.42 -11.14
CA VAL A 38 -22.13 15.03 -12.27
C VAL A 38 -21.19 14.05 -12.99
N ARG A 39 -20.84 12.93 -12.35
CA ARG A 39 -19.91 11.93 -12.91
C ARG A 39 -20.32 10.52 -12.50
N VAL A 40 -19.92 9.58 -13.36
CA VAL A 40 -19.99 8.14 -13.11
C VAL A 40 -18.59 7.60 -13.25
N ILE A 41 -18.19 6.76 -12.31
CA ILE A 41 -16.90 6.05 -12.31
C ILE A 41 -17.22 4.56 -12.34
N GLU A 42 -16.53 3.80 -13.19
CA GLU A 42 -16.66 2.35 -13.30
C GLU A 42 -15.35 1.63 -12.96
N ARG A 43 -15.40 0.32 -12.76
CA ARG A 43 -14.19 -0.47 -12.44
C ARG A 43 -13.08 -0.34 -13.47
N GLY A 44 -13.43 -0.19 -14.76
CA GLY A 44 -12.46 0.05 -15.83
C GLY A 44 -11.65 1.34 -15.65
N ASP A 45 -12.22 2.33 -14.97
CA ASP A 45 -11.53 3.60 -14.68
C ASP A 45 -10.34 3.40 -13.73
N MET A 46 -10.31 2.29 -12.98
CA MET A 46 -9.19 1.95 -12.09
C MET A 46 -7.88 1.69 -12.86
N GLN A 47 -7.96 1.42 -14.16
CA GLN A 47 -6.78 1.29 -15.03
C GLN A 47 -6.20 2.63 -15.50
N LYS A 48 -6.91 3.74 -15.28
CA LYS A 48 -6.47 5.06 -15.73
C LYS A 48 -5.17 5.49 -15.04
N PRO A 49 -4.31 6.25 -15.75
CA PRO A 49 -3.01 6.66 -15.23
C PRO A 49 -3.06 7.31 -13.85
N LEU A 50 -4.03 8.18 -13.58
CA LEU A 50 -4.17 8.86 -12.28
C LEU A 50 -4.40 7.88 -11.13
N VAL A 51 -5.22 6.86 -11.33
CA VAL A 51 -5.47 5.84 -10.30
C VAL A 51 -4.22 4.98 -10.09
N ARG A 52 -3.52 4.63 -11.17
CA ARG A 52 -2.26 3.89 -11.10
C ARG A 52 -1.18 4.69 -10.36
N MET A 53 -1.08 6.00 -10.61
CA MET A 53 -0.17 6.89 -9.87
C MET A 53 -0.51 6.96 -8.39
N TRP A 54 -1.80 7.07 -8.04
CA TRP A 54 -2.26 7.05 -6.66
C TRP A 54 -1.90 5.73 -5.97
N LEU A 55 -2.15 4.58 -6.61
CA LEU A 55 -1.77 3.27 -6.09
C LEU A 55 -0.26 3.11 -5.93
N PHE A 56 0.52 3.59 -6.89
CA PHE A 56 1.98 3.57 -6.80
C PHE A 56 2.47 4.43 -5.63
N GLY A 57 1.94 5.64 -5.49
CA GLY A 57 2.21 6.51 -4.34
C GLY A 57 1.85 5.82 -3.02
N PHE A 58 0.68 5.19 -2.96
CA PHE A 58 0.23 4.44 -1.80
C PHE A 58 1.19 3.29 -1.42
N VAL A 59 1.61 2.47 -2.39
CA VAL A 59 2.59 1.39 -2.16
C VAL A 59 3.91 1.96 -1.66
N THR A 60 4.40 3.02 -2.29
CA THR A 60 5.67 3.66 -1.92
C THR A 60 5.61 4.26 -0.52
N SER A 61 4.53 4.97 -0.17
CA SER A 61 4.34 5.54 1.17
C SER A 61 4.27 4.46 2.24
N THR A 62 3.60 3.33 1.96
CA THR A 62 3.58 2.17 2.85
C THR A 62 4.99 1.59 3.05
N GLU A 63 5.77 1.46 1.99
CA GLU A 63 7.15 0.98 2.07
C GLU A 63 8.03 1.93 2.92
N MET A 64 7.89 3.23 2.73
CA MET A 64 8.61 4.24 3.52
C MET A 64 8.23 4.16 5.01
N LEU A 65 6.94 4.09 5.33
CA LEU A 65 6.45 3.96 6.70
C LEU A 65 6.99 2.70 7.39
N LEU A 66 6.96 1.55 6.71
CA LEU A 66 7.50 0.31 7.26
C LEU A 66 9.00 0.41 7.56
N ARG A 67 9.79 1.07 6.69
CA ARG A 67 11.23 1.31 6.90
C ARG A 67 11.46 2.23 8.09
N GLU A 68 10.76 3.34 8.16
CA GLU A 68 10.86 4.30 9.26
C GLU A 68 10.56 3.64 10.61
N ARG A 69 9.44 2.92 10.71
CA ARG A 69 9.08 2.20 11.95
C ARG A 69 10.10 1.11 12.30
N THR A 70 10.65 0.42 11.31
CA THR A 70 11.72 -0.57 11.54
C THR A 70 12.98 0.11 12.09
N ALA A 71 13.39 1.24 11.52
CA ALA A 71 14.55 1.99 11.97
C ALA A 71 14.36 2.54 13.39
N LEU A 72 13.18 3.07 13.71
CA LEU A 72 12.84 3.58 15.04
C LEU A 72 12.83 2.47 16.10
N ARG A 73 12.33 1.29 15.76
CA ARG A 73 12.23 0.18 16.71
C ARG A 73 13.59 -0.50 16.98
N TRP A 74 14.45 -0.54 15.99
CA TRP A 74 15.79 -1.17 16.06
C TRP A 74 16.87 -0.22 15.53
N PRO A 75 17.19 0.84 16.28
CA PRO A 75 18.17 1.84 15.83
C PRO A 75 19.61 1.29 15.73
N ASP A 76 19.86 0.15 16.38
CA ASP A 76 21.14 -0.57 16.38
C ASP A 76 21.25 -1.62 15.25
N GLU A 77 20.32 -1.63 14.31
CA GLU A 77 20.21 -2.62 13.22
C GLU A 77 20.00 -4.08 13.71
N SER A 78 19.57 -4.30 14.95
CA SER A 78 19.32 -5.66 15.48
C SER A 78 18.19 -6.41 14.73
N TRP A 79 17.37 -5.71 13.94
CA TRP A 79 16.41 -6.30 13.00
C TRP A 79 17.07 -7.27 12.01
N THR A 80 18.38 -7.14 11.75
CA THR A 80 19.13 -8.04 10.86
C THR A 80 19.14 -9.49 11.32
N ALA A 81 19.00 -9.73 12.63
CA ALA A 81 18.89 -11.07 13.20
C ALA A 81 17.63 -11.83 12.77
N GLN A 82 16.60 -11.11 12.30
CA GLN A 82 15.35 -11.70 11.82
C GLN A 82 15.40 -12.10 10.34
N MET A 83 16.48 -11.76 9.64
CA MET A 83 16.67 -12.09 8.23
C MET A 83 17.44 -13.40 8.05
N SER A 84 17.14 -14.13 6.98
CA SER A 84 18.00 -15.23 6.58
C SER A 84 19.37 -14.72 6.12
N ALA A 85 20.43 -15.50 6.37
CA ALA A 85 21.80 -15.13 6.01
C ALA A 85 21.94 -14.76 4.51
N GLY A 86 21.26 -15.49 3.62
CA GLY A 86 21.32 -15.23 2.18
C GLY A 86 20.64 -13.90 1.78
N ARG A 87 19.53 -13.52 2.42
CA ARG A 87 18.86 -12.23 2.16
C ARG A 87 19.68 -11.07 2.71
N LEU A 88 20.22 -11.22 3.90
CA LEU A 88 21.08 -10.21 4.51
C LEU A 88 22.36 -10.00 3.67
N ALA A 89 22.99 -11.07 3.17
CA ALA A 89 24.13 -10.97 2.28
C ALA A 89 23.80 -10.19 0.99
N LYS A 90 22.65 -10.42 0.38
CA LYS A 90 22.19 -9.67 -0.80
C LYS A 90 21.98 -8.17 -0.49
N ALA A 91 21.37 -7.85 0.65
CA ALA A 91 21.17 -6.45 1.07
C ALA A 91 22.52 -5.75 1.29
N ARG A 92 23.49 -6.41 1.94
CA ARG A 92 24.84 -5.88 2.13
C ARG A 92 25.57 -5.66 0.80
N ALA A 93 25.53 -6.62 -0.10
CA ALA A 93 26.15 -6.49 -1.42
C ALA A 93 25.55 -5.31 -2.21
N LEU A 94 24.22 -5.11 -2.15
CA LEU A 94 23.56 -3.98 -2.80
C LEU A 94 23.97 -2.65 -2.17
N ARG A 95 24.06 -2.56 -0.84
CA ARG A 95 24.54 -1.36 -0.13
C ARG A 95 25.96 -1.03 -0.56
N ASP A 96 26.85 -2.02 -0.58
CA ASP A 96 28.25 -1.84 -0.93
C ASP A 96 28.41 -1.39 -2.38
N GLU A 97 27.56 -1.90 -3.29
CA GLU A 97 27.54 -1.45 -4.69
C GLU A 97 27.05 -0.01 -4.82
N ARG A 98 25.98 0.37 -4.11
CA ARG A 98 25.48 1.77 -4.09
C ARG A 98 26.52 2.74 -3.55
N ARG A 99 27.21 2.37 -2.46
CA ARG A 99 28.29 3.18 -1.87
C ARG A 99 29.47 3.34 -2.82
N ARG A 100 29.85 2.30 -3.56
CA ARG A 100 30.89 2.40 -4.61
C ARG A 100 30.52 3.39 -5.72
N ARG A 101 29.22 3.57 -5.97
CA ARG A 101 28.69 4.57 -6.92
C ARG A 101 28.49 5.95 -6.31
N GLY A 102 28.97 6.20 -5.09
CA GLY A 102 28.81 7.47 -4.41
C GLY A 102 27.42 7.75 -3.85
N GLN A 103 26.57 6.72 -3.73
CA GLN A 103 25.24 6.86 -3.15
C GLN A 103 25.27 6.53 -1.66
N GLU A 104 24.95 7.52 -0.82
CA GLU A 104 24.75 7.26 0.59
C GLU A 104 23.44 6.50 0.77
N CYS A 105 23.49 5.36 1.46
CA CYS A 105 22.33 4.57 1.81
C CYS A 105 22.59 3.75 3.08
N GLN A 106 21.53 3.55 3.85
CA GLN A 106 21.54 2.65 5.01
C GLN A 106 21.31 1.20 4.54
N LEU A 107 21.63 0.24 5.40
CA LEU A 107 21.41 -1.18 5.06
C LEU A 107 19.91 -1.48 4.83
N LEU A 108 19.04 -0.85 5.60
CA LEU A 108 17.59 -1.01 5.48
C LEU A 108 17.05 -0.55 4.12
N ASP A 109 17.68 0.45 3.48
CA ASP A 109 17.30 0.90 2.12
C ASP A 109 17.60 -0.13 1.03
N CYS A 110 18.41 -1.12 1.37
CA CYS A 110 18.80 -2.21 0.47
C CYS A 110 18.01 -3.50 0.73
N VAL A 111 17.09 -3.49 1.70
CA VAL A 111 16.23 -4.64 2.03
C VAL A 111 14.96 -4.59 1.17
N GLN A 112 14.50 -5.75 0.71
CA GLN A 112 13.27 -5.83 -0.09
C GLN A 112 12.04 -5.54 0.77
N PHE A 113 10.99 -4.98 0.14
CA PHE A 113 9.72 -4.65 0.80
C PHE A 113 9.17 -5.79 1.66
N ALA A 114 9.10 -7.02 1.10
CA ALA A 114 8.57 -8.17 1.83
C ALA A 114 9.38 -8.51 3.07
N ASP A 115 10.70 -8.33 3.03
CA ASP A 115 11.57 -8.59 4.18
C ASP A 115 11.36 -7.55 5.28
N VAL A 116 11.29 -6.26 4.93
CA VAL A 116 10.98 -5.18 5.89
C VAL A 116 9.62 -5.40 6.51
N ALA A 117 8.61 -5.68 5.71
CA ALA A 117 7.26 -5.95 6.19
C ALA A 117 7.22 -7.18 7.11
N GLN A 118 7.93 -8.27 6.77
CA GLN A 118 7.99 -9.47 7.61
C GLN A 118 8.66 -9.19 8.96
N ILE A 119 9.79 -8.46 8.98
CA ILE A 119 10.52 -8.09 10.21
C ILE A 119 9.59 -7.31 11.15
N LEU A 120 8.96 -6.26 10.65
CA LEU A 120 8.12 -5.39 11.46
C LEU A 120 6.84 -6.09 11.92
N LEU A 121 6.19 -6.83 11.03
CA LEU A 121 4.91 -7.47 11.28
C LEU A 121 5.02 -8.86 11.96
N ASP A 122 6.24 -9.31 12.31
CA ASP A 122 6.43 -10.37 13.29
C ASP A 122 6.22 -9.89 14.75
N VAL A 123 6.17 -8.57 14.94
CA VAL A 123 5.89 -7.92 16.24
C VAL A 123 4.37 -7.74 16.41
N PRO A 124 3.74 -8.34 17.44
CA PRO A 124 2.29 -8.28 17.60
C PRO A 124 1.71 -6.86 17.70
N GLU A 125 2.40 -5.95 18.36
CA GLU A 125 1.98 -4.55 18.52
C GLU A 125 1.92 -3.83 17.18
N GLU A 126 2.86 -4.10 16.28
CA GLU A 126 2.89 -3.54 14.94
C GLU A 126 1.76 -4.10 14.08
N VAL A 127 1.48 -5.39 14.18
CA VAL A 127 0.33 -6.03 13.51
C VAL A 127 -0.96 -5.30 13.87
N LEU A 128 -1.18 -5.05 15.15
CA LEU A 128 -2.36 -4.33 15.64
C LEU A 128 -2.35 -2.86 15.20
N ALA A 129 -1.21 -2.18 15.28
CA ALA A 129 -1.06 -0.78 14.84
C ALA A 129 -1.40 -0.61 13.36
N PHE A 130 -1.00 -1.56 12.50
CA PHE A 130 -1.41 -1.60 11.09
C PHE A 130 -2.86 -2.09 10.90
N GLY A 131 -3.59 -2.37 11.98
CA GLY A 131 -4.99 -2.78 11.98
C GLY A 131 -5.23 -4.16 11.39
N PHE A 132 -4.29 -5.07 11.53
CA PHE A 132 -4.47 -6.47 11.18
C PHE A 132 -4.85 -7.30 12.40
N ASP A 133 -5.74 -8.28 12.20
CA ASP A 133 -6.23 -9.15 13.27
C ASP A 133 -5.32 -10.38 13.49
N SER A 134 -4.46 -10.69 12.53
CA SER A 134 -3.60 -11.88 12.59
C SER A 134 -2.40 -11.82 11.65
N LYS A 135 -1.35 -12.59 11.99
CA LYS A 135 -0.18 -12.79 11.11
C LYS A 135 -0.53 -13.40 9.74
N ALA A 136 -1.58 -14.22 9.67
CA ALA A 136 -2.02 -14.79 8.41
C ALA A 136 -2.58 -13.73 7.46
N THR A 137 -3.37 -12.80 7.99
CA THR A 137 -3.90 -11.65 7.24
C THR A 137 -2.76 -10.74 6.76
N VAL A 138 -1.77 -10.49 7.61
CA VAL A 138 -0.56 -9.74 7.26
C VAL A 138 0.20 -10.38 6.09
N LYS A 139 0.50 -11.68 6.18
CA LYS A 139 1.25 -12.39 5.12
C LYS A 139 0.54 -12.32 3.77
N ARG A 140 -0.79 -12.42 3.78
CA ARG A 140 -1.59 -12.26 2.56
C ARG A 140 -1.49 -10.84 2.02
N ALA A 141 -1.63 -9.82 2.89
CA ALA A 141 -1.52 -8.41 2.51
C ALA A 141 -0.15 -8.09 1.90
N ILE A 142 0.95 -8.57 2.49
CA ILE A 142 2.31 -8.37 1.95
C ILE A 142 2.41 -8.91 0.52
N LYS A 143 1.93 -10.14 0.29
CA LYS A 143 1.96 -10.75 -1.05
C LYS A 143 1.13 -9.96 -2.08
N GLU A 144 -0.04 -9.49 -1.66
CA GLU A 144 -0.91 -8.67 -2.52
C GLU A 144 -0.24 -7.33 -2.85
N PHE A 145 0.41 -6.68 -1.88
CA PHE A 145 1.18 -5.46 -2.11
C PHE A 145 2.35 -5.67 -3.08
N GLU A 146 3.12 -6.73 -2.90
CA GLU A 146 4.21 -7.05 -3.83
C GLU A 146 3.70 -7.30 -5.24
N SER A 147 2.61 -8.04 -5.37
CA SER A 147 1.96 -8.31 -6.66
C SER A 147 1.45 -7.01 -7.28
N LEU A 148 0.74 -6.17 -6.53
CA LEU A 148 0.26 -4.87 -6.99
C LEU A 148 1.41 -3.98 -7.47
N ARG A 149 2.48 -3.85 -6.66
CA ARG A 149 3.68 -3.08 -7.02
C ARG A 149 4.29 -3.55 -8.34
N ASN A 150 4.44 -4.84 -8.50
CA ASN A 150 5.00 -5.41 -9.73
C ASN A 150 4.11 -5.13 -10.94
N ASN A 151 2.80 -5.29 -10.82
CA ASN A 151 1.87 -5.00 -11.91
C ASN A 151 1.80 -3.51 -12.26
N LEU A 152 1.91 -2.64 -11.27
CA LEU A 152 2.01 -1.20 -11.51
C LEU A 152 3.29 -0.85 -12.27
N ALA A 153 4.43 -1.43 -11.88
CA ALA A 153 5.73 -1.20 -12.53
C ALA A 153 5.77 -1.70 -13.97
N HIS A 154 5.06 -2.79 -14.28
CA HIS A 154 5.04 -3.41 -15.60
C HIS A 154 3.79 -3.07 -16.44
N ALA A 155 3.00 -2.07 -16.03
CA ALA A 155 1.77 -1.64 -16.68
C ALA A 155 0.74 -2.75 -16.92
N GLN A 156 0.76 -3.80 -16.10
CA GLN A 156 -0.17 -4.94 -16.18
C GLN A 156 -1.55 -4.58 -15.62
N ASP A 157 -2.53 -5.45 -15.86
CA ASP A 157 -3.89 -5.30 -15.33
C ASP A 157 -3.91 -5.33 -13.81
N ILE A 158 -4.60 -4.35 -13.20
CA ILE A 158 -4.74 -4.20 -11.75
C ILE A 158 -6.18 -4.44 -11.26
N VAL A 159 -7.14 -4.67 -12.16
CA VAL A 159 -8.57 -4.84 -11.79
C VAL A 159 -8.84 -6.16 -11.06
N THR A 160 -7.93 -7.13 -11.17
CA THR A 160 -8.09 -8.47 -10.58
C THR A 160 -7.75 -8.56 -9.08
N TYR A 161 -7.35 -7.45 -8.43
CA TYR A 161 -6.95 -7.42 -7.03
C TYR A 161 -8.12 -7.32 -6.05
N ASP A 162 -7.85 -7.66 -4.79
CA ASP A 162 -8.77 -7.38 -3.67
C ASP A 162 -8.79 -5.88 -3.37
N TRP A 163 -9.61 -5.16 -4.14
CA TRP A 163 -9.80 -3.71 -4.01
C TRP A 163 -10.31 -3.30 -2.64
N ALA A 164 -11.10 -4.15 -1.98
CA ALA A 164 -11.59 -3.86 -0.64
C ALA A 164 -10.44 -3.79 0.37
N GLN A 165 -9.44 -4.65 0.23
CA GLN A 165 -8.26 -4.61 1.07
C GLN A 165 -7.41 -3.38 0.76
N ILE A 166 -7.17 -3.06 -0.51
CA ILE A 166 -6.43 -1.87 -0.93
C ILE A 166 -7.10 -0.59 -0.38
N ALA A 167 -8.42 -0.48 -0.51
CA ALA A 167 -9.15 0.67 -0.01
C ALA A 167 -9.05 0.82 1.52
N ARG A 168 -9.22 -0.27 2.27
CA ARG A 168 -9.07 -0.25 3.73
C ARG A 168 -7.66 0.16 4.16
N MET A 169 -6.64 -0.31 3.44
CA MET A 169 -5.25 0.06 3.73
C MET A 169 -4.98 1.52 3.39
N ALA A 170 -5.51 2.03 2.26
CA ALA A 170 -5.39 3.43 1.90
C ALA A 170 -6.04 4.34 2.94
N GLN A 171 -7.26 4.04 3.39
CA GLN A 171 -7.93 4.80 4.45
C GLN A 171 -7.14 4.81 5.77
N ARG A 172 -6.51 3.69 6.13
CA ARG A 172 -5.64 3.65 7.31
C ARG A 172 -4.40 4.53 7.14
N MET A 173 -3.78 4.51 5.96
CA MET A 173 -2.63 5.37 5.68
C MET A 173 -3.02 6.86 5.73
N GLU A 174 -4.17 7.24 5.15
CA GLU A 174 -4.70 8.60 5.24
C GLU A 174 -4.86 9.01 6.72
N SER A 175 -5.43 8.15 7.58
CA SER A 175 -5.57 8.43 9.01
C SER A 175 -4.24 8.56 9.77
N TYR A 176 -3.16 7.91 9.33
CA TYR A 176 -1.83 8.09 9.92
C TYR A 176 -1.18 9.40 9.49
N VAL A 177 -1.36 9.80 8.23
CA VAL A 177 -0.81 11.08 7.72
C VAL A 177 -1.51 12.27 8.38
N ASP A 178 -2.83 12.19 8.60
CA ASP A 178 -3.61 13.25 9.24
C ASP A 178 -3.34 13.37 10.75
N ALA A 179 -2.77 12.34 11.37
CA ALA A 179 -2.44 12.30 12.80
C ALA A 179 -0.97 12.68 13.13
N ALA A 180 -0.13 12.82 12.10
CA ALA A 180 1.30 13.16 12.22
C ALA A 180 1.54 14.67 12.08
#